data_516be995832012f73637a489f09d5f5c
#
_entry.id   516be995832012f73637a489f09d5f5c
#
_cell.length_a   1.000
_cell.length_b   1.000
_cell.length_c   1.000
_cell.angle_alpha   90.00
_cell.angle_beta   90.00
_cell.angle_gamma   90.00
#
_symmetry.space_group_name_H-M   'P 1'
#
loop_
_entity.id
_entity.type
_entity.pdbx_description
1 polymer ?
#
loop_
_entity_poly.entity_id
_entity_poly.type
_entity_poly.pdbx_seq_one_letter_code
_entity_poly.pdbx_strand_id
1 'polypeptide(L)'
;GILPFKQVGIQVIEDQELIPVGSPIGIYVKTDGVLVVGTGDFKREDGTECSPCKYVLKSGDYIRKVNGETVTGKEIVLTLERDGELLELAVTPEKDSTGKYKIGAWVRDNAQGVGTMTYIDSQGHFGALGHGIADVDTSMLMLMEDGTLYETNIVDIKKGTTGTPGEMTGMIVYSNDHILGDITSNSSKGIFGNCNEKALAMGTREPLPIGLKQEIKLGPAQILCTVDGSAKYYDIEITALHLD
;
A
#
# COMPACT_ATOMS: atom_id res chain seq x y z
N GLY A 1 -22.39 28.32 36.06
CA GLY A 1 -22.33 27.43 34.90
C GLY A 1 -20.97 27.54 34.24
N ILE A 2 -20.25 26.45 34.14
CA ILE A 2 -18.97 26.39 33.41
C ILE A 2 -19.37 26.24 31.94
N LEU A 3 -19.05 27.26 31.12
CA LEU A 3 -19.17 27.15 29.66
C LEU A 3 -18.15 26.11 29.17
N PRO A 4 -18.54 25.09 28.40
CA PRO A 4 -17.59 24.18 27.84
C PRO A 4 -16.75 24.89 26.78
N PHE A 5 -15.48 25.14 27.06
CA PHE A 5 -14.54 25.62 26.05
C PHE A 5 -14.18 24.45 25.13
N LYS A 6 -14.35 24.66 23.83
CA LYS A 6 -13.86 23.71 22.83
C LYS A 6 -12.33 23.78 22.81
N GLN A 7 -11.66 22.68 23.08
CA GLN A 7 -10.22 22.59 22.93
C GLN A 7 -9.87 22.57 21.45
N VAL A 8 -9.13 23.55 20.98
CA VAL A 8 -8.68 23.66 19.59
C VAL A 8 -7.18 23.42 19.58
N GLY A 9 -6.75 22.39 18.88
CA GLY A 9 -5.32 22.17 18.58
C GLY A 9 -4.88 23.16 17.49
N ILE A 10 -3.82 23.90 17.76
CA ILE A 10 -3.16 24.76 16.77
C ILE A 10 -1.79 24.17 16.50
N GLN A 11 -1.50 23.91 15.23
CA GLN A 11 -0.16 23.53 14.79
C GLN A 11 0.37 24.65 13.89
N VAL A 12 1.51 25.17 14.22
CA VAL A 12 2.25 26.11 13.35
C VAL A 12 3.12 25.28 12.44
N ILE A 13 2.96 25.45 11.15
CA ILE A 13 3.79 24.85 10.10
C ILE A 13 4.57 25.95 9.41
N GLU A 14 5.79 25.67 9.01
CA GLU A 14 6.56 26.55 8.14
C GLU A 14 5.99 26.55 6.73
N ASP A 15 6.19 27.66 6.01
CA ASP A 15 5.84 27.72 4.58
C ASP A 15 6.64 26.67 3.82
N GLN A 16 5.95 25.78 3.15
CA GLN A 16 6.53 24.72 2.35
C GLN A 16 6.11 24.85 0.90
N GLU A 17 7.05 24.58 0.02
CA GLU A 17 6.78 24.49 -1.42
C GLU A 17 7.05 23.08 -1.89
N LEU A 18 6.20 22.59 -2.79
CA LEU A 18 6.28 21.26 -3.38
C LEU A 18 6.30 21.36 -4.89
N ILE A 19 7.09 20.53 -5.53
CA ILE A 19 7.13 20.41 -6.98
C ILE A 19 6.06 19.40 -7.41
N PRO A 20 4.99 19.80 -8.10
CA PRO A 20 3.97 18.87 -8.57
C PRO A 20 4.53 17.99 -9.71
N VAL A 21 4.28 16.68 -9.65
CA VAL A 21 4.82 15.70 -10.60
C VAL A 21 3.74 15.13 -11.50
N GLY A 22 2.76 14.42 -10.95
CA GLY A 22 1.64 13.84 -11.71
C GLY A 22 2.03 12.69 -12.65
N SER A 23 3.20 12.08 -12.45
CA SER A 23 3.73 11.03 -13.32
C SER A 23 3.44 9.63 -12.75
N PRO A 24 3.21 8.63 -13.63
CA PRO A 24 2.97 7.26 -13.19
C PRO A 24 4.26 6.66 -12.62
N ILE A 25 4.10 5.84 -11.61
CA ILE A 25 5.14 5.08 -10.93
C ILE A 25 4.71 3.63 -10.75
N GLY A 26 5.67 2.73 -10.85
CA GLY A 26 5.54 1.35 -10.42
C GLY A 26 5.88 1.23 -8.94
N ILE A 27 5.12 0.45 -8.22
CA ILE A 27 5.24 0.27 -6.78
C ILE A 27 5.45 -1.20 -6.48
N TYR A 28 6.45 -1.50 -5.67
CA TYR A 28 6.65 -2.80 -5.06
C TYR A 28 6.85 -2.61 -3.57
N VAL A 29 6.06 -3.31 -2.76
CA VAL A 29 6.12 -3.27 -1.30
C VAL A 29 6.27 -4.69 -0.77
N LYS A 30 7.25 -4.91 0.08
CA LYS A 30 7.45 -6.13 0.85
C LYS A 30 6.81 -5.96 2.23
N THR A 31 6.02 -6.94 2.65
CA THR A 31 5.37 -6.88 3.96
C THR A 31 6.35 -7.22 5.09
N ASP A 32 6.15 -6.60 6.24
CA ASP A 32 6.87 -6.94 7.46
C ASP A 32 6.27 -8.22 8.06
N GLY A 33 6.80 -9.37 7.62
CA GLY A 33 6.24 -10.69 7.83
C GLY A 33 5.31 -11.12 6.69
N VAL A 34 4.58 -12.22 6.89
CA VAL A 34 3.69 -12.82 5.89
C VAL A 34 2.24 -12.63 6.33
N LEU A 35 1.50 -11.82 5.57
CA LEU A 35 0.08 -11.54 5.84
C LEU A 35 -0.78 -12.77 5.56
N VAL A 36 -1.56 -13.19 6.52
CA VAL A 36 -2.60 -14.20 6.34
C VAL A 36 -3.85 -13.54 5.73
N VAL A 37 -4.17 -13.87 4.49
CA VAL A 37 -5.38 -13.38 3.82
C VAL A 37 -6.59 -14.25 4.10
N GLY A 38 -6.36 -15.52 4.53
CA GLY A 38 -7.42 -16.43 4.91
C GLY A 38 -6.92 -17.84 5.19
N THR A 39 -7.85 -18.71 5.56
CA THR A 39 -7.60 -20.14 5.74
C THR A 39 -8.44 -20.96 4.75
N GLY A 40 -7.93 -22.10 4.32
CA GLY A 40 -8.60 -22.95 3.35
C GLY A 40 -8.42 -24.44 3.63
N ASP A 41 -9.39 -25.22 3.21
CA ASP A 41 -9.36 -26.68 3.30
C ASP A 41 -8.53 -27.27 2.14
N PHE A 42 -7.86 -28.39 2.40
CA PHE A 42 -7.18 -29.18 1.38
C PHE A 42 -7.41 -30.68 1.63
N LYS A 43 -7.26 -31.50 0.59
CA LYS A 43 -7.44 -32.95 0.69
C LYS A 43 -6.14 -33.62 1.12
N ARG A 44 -6.25 -34.51 2.11
CA ARG A 44 -5.19 -35.47 2.48
C ARG A 44 -5.03 -36.59 1.45
N GLU A 45 -4.02 -37.45 1.65
CA GLU A 45 -3.81 -38.65 0.79
C GLU A 45 -5.00 -39.62 0.82
N ASP A 46 -5.71 -39.71 1.93
CA ASP A 46 -6.91 -40.56 2.09
C ASP A 46 -8.19 -39.92 1.54
N GLY A 47 -8.10 -38.76 0.93
CA GLY A 47 -9.22 -38.01 0.35
C GLY A 47 -10.04 -37.19 1.34
N THR A 48 -9.75 -37.26 2.63
CA THR A 48 -10.43 -36.43 3.65
C THR A 48 -9.98 -34.97 3.57
N GLU A 49 -10.89 -34.05 3.85
CA GLU A 49 -10.58 -32.61 3.93
C GLU A 49 -10.03 -32.24 5.30
N CYS A 50 -9.05 -31.34 5.33
CA CYS A 50 -8.52 -30.77 6.56
C CYS A 50 -8.06 -29.32 6.38
N SER A 51 -8.05 -28.57 7.49
CA SER A 51 -7.58 -27.21 7.57
C SER A 51 -6.95 -26.98 8.95
N PRO A 52 -5.68 -27.35 9.13
CA PRO A 52 -5.03 -27.32 10.45
C PRO A 52 -5.06 -25.97 11.14
N CYS A 53 -5.01 -24.85 10.35
CA CYS A 53 -4.99 -23.51 10.93
C CYS A 53 -6.37 -22.81 11.01
N LYS A 54 -7.48 -23.47 10.63
CA LYS A 54 -8.83 -22.87 10.53
C LYS A 54 -9.30 -22.09 11.77
N TYR A 55 -8.94 -22.57 12.97
CA TYR A 55 -9.33 -21.91 14.24
C TYR A 55 -8.13 -21.27 14.96
N VAL A 56 -6.96 -21.27 14.33
CA VAL A 56 -5.70 -20.78 14.88
C VAL A 56 -5.34 -19.45 14.25
N LEU A 57 -5.34 -19.38 12.91
CA LEU A 57 -5.04 -18.17 12.15
C LEU A 57 -6.32 -17.42 11.75
N LYS A 58 -6.18 -16.11 11.64
CA LYS A 58 -7.23 -15.20 11.16
C LYS A 58 -6.71 -14.37 10.00
N SER A 59 -7.60 -13.96 9.13
CA SER A 59 -7.32 -12.93 8.13
C SER A 59 -6.84 -11.66 8.85
N GLY A 60 -5.74 -11.08 8.37
CA GLY A 60 -5.09 -9.93 8.99
C GLY A 60 -3.93 -10.26 9.95
N ASP A 61 -3.69 -11.53 10.30
CA ASP A 61 -2.50 -11.93 11.05
C ASP A 61 -1.23 -11.72 10.22
N TYR A 62 -0.16 -11.22 10.83
CA TYR A 62 1.17 -11.18 10.21
C TYR A 62 2.09 -12.22 10.85
N ILE A 63 2.41 -13.30 10.13
CA ILE A 63 3.35 -14.31 10.60
C ILE A 63 4.75 -13.73 10.50
N ARG A 64 5.39 -13.51 11.65
CA ARG A 64 6.73 -12.95 11.77
C ARG A 64 7.81 -14.02 11.76
N LYS A 65 7.55 -15.15 12.40
CA LYS A 65 8.51 -16.27 12.53
C LYS A 65 7.78 -17.61 12.52
N VAL A 66 8.50 -18.60 12.00
CA VAL A 66 8.16 -20.02 12.13
C VAL A 66 9.35 -20.68 12.82
N ASN A 67 9.14 -21.48 13.83
CA ASN A 67 10.24 -22.16 14.52
C ASN A 67 10.97 -23.09 13.52
N GLY A 68 12.13 -22.69 13.12
CA GLY A 68 13.03 -23.08 12.05
C GLY A 68 13.39 -24.55 11.81
N GLU A 69 12.48 -25.51 12.06
CA GLU A 69 12.71 -26.91 11.71
C GLU A 69 12.04 -27.30 10.38
N THR A 70 12.60 -28.30 9.71
CA THR A 70 11.98 -28.91 8.52
C THR A 70 10.56 -29.36 8.88
N VAL A 71 9.58 -28.92 8.09
CA VAL A 71 8.17 -29.25 8.31
C VAL A 71 7.95 -30.74 8.06
N THR A 72 7.83 -31.53 9.14
CA THR A 72 7.77 -33.00 9.11
C THR A 72 6.50 -33.57 9.75
N GLY A 73 5.40 -32.79 9.79
CA GLY A 73 4.16 -33.19 10.46
C GLY A 73 4.21 -33.11 11.99
N LYS A 74 5.32 -32.57 12.54
CA LYS A 74 5.40 -32.17 13.94
C LYS A 74 4.76 -30.79 14.10
N GLU A 75 4.29 -30.51 15.30
CA GLU A 75 3.80 -29.19 15.69
C GLU A 75 4.85 -28.11 15.40
N ILE A 76 4.42 -27.04 14.75
CA ILE A 76 5.21 -25.83 14.54
C ILE A 76 4.61 -24.69 15.35
N VAL A 77 5.47 -23.82 15.87
CA VAL A 77 5.06 -22.60 16.56
C VAL A 77 5.21 -21.41 15.61
N LEU A 78 4.14 -20.68 15.42
CA LEU A 78 4.09 -19.46 14.65
C LEU A 78 4.15 -18.28 15.61
N THR A 79 5.14 -17.40 15.48
CA THR A 79 5.10 -16.07 16.10
C THR A 79 4.40 -15.14 15.13
N LEU A 80 3.27 -14.59 15.49
CA LEU A 80 2.49 -13.69 14.63
C LEU A 80 2.07 -12.44 15.39
N GLU A 81 1.76 -11.40 14.64
CA GLU A 81 1.14 -10.18 15.13
C GLU A 81 -0.35 -10.17 14.74
N ARG A 82 -1.20 -9.95 15.71
CA ARG A 82 -2.66 -9.81 15.57
C ARG A 82 -3.12 -8.59 16.34
N ASP A 83 -3.77 -7.66 15.68
CA ASP A 83 -4.28 -6.41 16.28
C ASP A 83 -3.19 -5.62 17.06
N GLY A 84 -1.94 -5.68 16.60
CA GLY A 84 -0.79 -5.03 17.23
C GLY A 84 -0.16 -5.79 18.38
N GLU A 85 -0.66 -7.00 18.71
CA GLU A 85 -0.12 -7.86 19.77
C GLU A 85 0.64 -9.06 19.18
N LEU A 86 1.81 -9.39 19.75
CA LEU A 86 2.56 -10.60 19.40
C LEU A 86 1.99 -11.81 20.12
N LEU A 87 1.70 -12.85 19.35
CA LEU A 87 1.16 -14.11 19.82
C LEU A 87 2.04 -15.28 19.35
N GLU A 88 2.10 -16.34 20.14
CA GLU A 88 2.67 -17.62 19.73
C GLU A 88 1.55 -18.65 19.64
N LEU A 89 1.36 -19.21 18.46
CA LEU A 89 0.31 -20.20 18.18
C LEU A 89 0.91 -21.46 17.60
N ALA A 90 0.47 -22.60 18.10
CA ALA A 90 0.91 -23.91 17.64
C ALA A 90 -0.04 -24.45 16.56
N VAL A 91 0.54 -25.01 15.50
CA VAL A 91 -0.19 -25.67 14.40
C VAL A 91 0.53 -26.95 14.01
N THR A 92 -0.20 -28.04 13.85
CA THR A 92 0.35 -29.28 13.33
C THR A 92 0.07 -29.38 11.81
N PRO A 93 1.09 -29.31 10.96
CA PRO A 93 0.91 -29.46 9.51
C PRO A 93 0.46 -30.87 9.14
N GLU A 94 -0.38 -30.97 8.14
CA GLU A 94 -0.89 -32.22 7.58
C GLU A 94 -0.44 -32.40 6.15
N LYS A 95 -0.30 -33.66 5.69
CA LYS A 95 0.05 -33.95 4.31
C LYS A 95 -1.14 -33.78 3.39
N ASP A 96 -0.93 -33.07 2.29
CA ASP A 96 -1.90 -33.03 1.20
C ASP A 96 -1.85 -34.32 0.34
N SER A 97 -2.75 -34.42 -0.65
CA SER A 97 -2.83 -35.54 -1.59
C SER A 97 -1.57 -35.75 -2.45
N THR A 98 -0.60 -34.82 -2.43
CA THR A 98 0.71 -34.92 -3.10
C THR A 98 1.85 -35.28 -2.15
N GLY A 99 1.56 -35.49 -0.87
CA GLY A 99 2.52 -35.80 0.18
C GLY A 99 3.25 -34.58 0.76
N LYS A 100 2.86 -33.35 0.40
CA LYS A 100 3.46 -32.12 0.92
C LYS A 100 2.75 -31.68 2.19
N TYR A 101 3.53 -31.26 3.20
CA TYR A 101 2.97 -30.72 4.44
C TYR A 101 2.42 -29.30 4.22
N LYS A 102 1.20 -29.06 4.70
CA LYS A 102 0.49 -27.79 4.65
C LYS A 102 -0.22 -27.49 5.95
N ILE A 103 -0.44 -26.22 6.23
CA ILE A 103 -1.26 -25.75 7.36
C ILE A 103 -2.63 -25.24 6.91
N GLY A 104 -2.85 -25.03 5.61
CA GLY A 104 -4.11 -24.53 5.06
C GLY A 104 -4.30 -23.02 5.22
N ALA A 105 -3.21 -22.24 5.12
CA ALA A 105 -3.26 -20.78 5.11
C ALA A 105 -3.00 -20.23 3.70
N TRP A 106 -3.78 -19.21 3.33
CA TRP A 106 -3.50 -18.34 2.19
C TRP A 106 -2.74 -17.12 2.69
N VAL A 107 -1.61 -16.85 2.08
CA VAL A 107 -0.69 -15.81 2.58
C VAL A 107 -0.18 -14.92 1.45
N ARG A 108 0.22 -13.69 1.83
CA ARG A 108 0.82 -12.69 0.95
C ARG A 108 2.03 -12.06 1.64
N ASP A 109 3.13 -11.91 0.91
CA ASP A 109 4.39 -11.36 1.42
C ASP A 109 4.81 -10.06 0.71
N ASN A 110 4.07 -9.67 -0.32
CA ASN A 110 4.31 -8.44 -1.07
C ASN A 110 3.04 -7.89 -1.70
N ALA A 111 3.08 -6.63 -2.11
CA ALA A 111 2.12 -6.03 -3.01
C ALA A 111 2.84 -5.25 -4.10
N GLN A 112 2.22 -5.19 -5.26
CA GLN A 112 2.71 -4.43 -6.40
C GLN A 112 1.56 -3.79 -7.16
N GLY A 113 1.84 -2.65 -7.77
CA GLY A 113 0.82 -1.92 -8.51
C GLY A 113 1.38 -0.67 -9.17
N VAL A 114 0.51 0.02 -9.89
CA VAL A 114 0.80 1.30 -10.51
C VAL A 114 0.12 2.41 -9.72
N GLY A 115 0.81 3.53 -9.59
CA GLY A 115 0.29 4.71 -8.92
C GLY A 115 0.76 5.99 -9.57
N THR A 116 0.52 7.11 -8.91
CA THR A 116 0.97 8.43 -9.36
C THR A 116 1.81 9.08 -8.28
N MET A 117 3.01 9.52 -8.63
CA MET A 117 3.80 10.42 -7.81
C MET A 117 3.14 11.80 -7.82
N THR A 118 2.74 12.27 -6.65
CA THR A 118 1.99 13.53 -6.53
C THR A 118 2.93 14.73 -6.50
N TYR A 119 3.97 14.66 -5.68
CA TYR A 119 4.93 15.75 -5.51
C TYR A 119 6.30 15.25 -5.08
N ILE A 120 7.28 16.16 -5.21
CA ILE A 120 8.62 16.05 -4.64
C ILE A 120 8.90 17.36 -3.86
N ASP A 121 9.50 17.26 -2.68
CA ASP A 121 9.95 18.43 -1.92
C ASP A 121 11.38 18.86 -2.28
N SER A 122 11.83 19.97 -1.71
CA SER A 122 13.18 20.52 -1.93
C SER A 122 14.32 19.66 -1.37
N GLN A 123 14.01 18.67 -0.55
CA GLN A 123 14.98 17.74 0.04
C GLN A 123 15.02 16.38 -0.70
N GLY A 124 14.18 16.22 -1.73
CA GLY A 124 14.09 14.99 -2.49
C GLY A 124 13.17 13.92 -1.91
N HIS A 125 12.32 14.29 -0.96
CA HIS A 125 11.26 13.38 -0.51
C HIS A 125 10.06 13.47 -1.45
N PHE A 126 9.38 12.35 -1.64
CA PHE A 126 8.16 12.31 -2.44
C PHE A 126 6.94 11.97 -1.60
N GLY A 127 5.77 12.38 -2.10
CA GLY A 127 4.48 11.85 -1.72
C GLY A 127 3.73 11.32 -2.94
N ALA A 128 3.06 10.18 -2.79
CA ALA A 128 2.35 9.54 -3.88
C ALA A 128 1.03 8.89 -3.42
N LEU A 129 0.16 8.59 -4.37
CA LEU A 129 -1.16 7.95 -4.26
C LEU A 129 -2.26 8.84 -3.65
N GLY A 130 -2.09 9.42 -2.47
CA GLY A 130 -3.17 10.08 -1.70
C GLY A 130 -4.02 9.11 -0.87
N HIS A 131 -3.67 7.83 -0.85
CA HIS A 131 -4.23 6.76 -0.01
C HIS A 131 -3.15 5.72 0.26
N GLY A 132 -3.31 4.91 1.31
CA GLY A 132 -2.37 3.84 1.61
C GLY A 132 -2.53 2.63 0.70
N ILE A 133 -1.48 1.81 0.68
CA ILE A 133 -1.51 0.49 0.06
C ILE A 133 -2.18 -0.46 1.07
N ALA A 134 -3.36 -0.95 0.70
CA ALA A 134 -4.12 -1.91 1.47
C ALA A 134 -4.19 -3.25 0.72
N ASP A 135 -4.27 -4.32 1.47
CA ASP A 135 -4.50 -5.65 0.92
C ASP A 135 -5.94 -5.77 0.41
N VAL A 136 -6.11 -6.32 -0.79
CA VAL A 136 -7.42 -6.38 -1.48
C VAL A 136 -8.39 -7.36 -0.82
N ASP A 137 -7.90 -8.41 -0.16
CA ASP A 137 -8.72 -9.45 0.47
C ASP A 137 -9.15 -9.05 1.89
N THR A 138 -8.24 -8.41 2.63
CA THR A 138 -8.48 -8.00 4.02
C THR A 138 -8.94 -6.56 4.17
N SER A 139 -8.72 -5.72 3.15
CA SER A 139 -8.90 -4.26 3.17
C SER A 139 -8.07 -3.54 4.26
N MET A 140 -7.11 -4.21 4.85
CA MET A 140 -6.22 -3.65 5.88
C MET A 140 -5.04 -2.95 5.24
N LEU A 141 -4.62 -1.83 5.84
CA LEU A 141 -3.38 -1.16 5.48
C LEU A 141 -2.21 -2.14 5.68
N MET A 142 -1.39 -2.33 4.63
CA MET A 142 -0.29 -3.29 4.69
C MET A 142 0.84 -2.76 5.57
N LEU A 143 1.30 -3.60 6.51
CA LEU A 143 2.52 -3.36 7.27
C LEU A 143 3.72 -3.61 6.34
N MET A 144 4.54 -2.59 6.16
CA MET A 144 5.63 -2.57 5.20
C MET A 144 6.98 -2.76 5.91
N GLU A 145 7.80 -3.71 5.43
CA GLU A 145 9.20 -3.84 5.80
C GLU A 145 10.07 -2.96 4.90
N ASP A 146 9.80 -3.01 3.59
CA ASP A 146 10.58 -2.35 2.56
C ASP A 146 9.68 -2.02 1.37
N GLY A 147 10.03 -0.97 0.62
CA GLY A 147 9.30 -0.60 -0.56
C GLY A 147 10.17 0.13 -1.58
N THR A 148 9.92 -0.12 -2.85
CA THR A 148 10.68 0.47 -3.95
C THR A 148 9.75 1.05 -5.00
N LEU A 149 10.09 2.25 -5.48
CA LEU A 149 9.48 2.85 -6.66
C LEU A 149 10.27 2.51 -7.91
N TYR A 150 9.54 2.19 -8.97
CA TYR A 150 10.09 1.88 -10.30
C TYR A 150 9.50 2.77 -11.38
N GLU A 151 10.25 2.92 -12.47
CA GLU A 151 9.69 3.43 -13.72
C GLU A 151 8.58 2.49 -14.21
N THR A 152 7.51 3.07 -14.74
CA THR A 152 6.40 2.32 -15.31
C THR A 152 5.90 2.98 -16.58
N ASN A 153 5.40 2.18 -17.50
CA ASN A 153 4.72 2.63 -18.69
C ASN A 153 3.23 2.27 -18.59
N ILE A 154 2.36 3.25 -18.79
CA ILE A 154 0.93 3.00 -18.88
C ILE A 154 0.64 2.35 -20.22
N VAL A 155 0.01 1.19 -20.20
CA VAL A 155 -0.31 0.38 -21.38
C VAL A 155 -1.79 0.44 -21.75
N ASP A 156 -2.67 0.69 -20.77
CA ASP A 156 -4.12 0.82 -20.98
C ASP A 156 -4.76 1.72 -19.94
N ILE A 157 -5.81 2.43 -20.35
CA ILE A 157 -6.64 3.26 -19.49
C ILE A 157 -8.10 2.98 -19.78
N LYS A 158 -8.77 2.35 -18.82
CA LYS A 158 -10.21 2.14 -18.83
C LYS A 158 -10.91 3.33 -18.21
N LYS A 159 -11.72 4.03 -18.98
CA LYS A 159 -12.47 5.19 -18.47
C LYS A 159 -13.51 4.77 -17.44
N GLY A 160 -13.61 5.54 -16.35
CA GLY A 160 -14.66 5.37 -15.37
C GLY A 160 -16.04 5.78 -15.94
N THR A 161 -17.07 5.23 -15.32
CA THR A 161 -18.46 5.60 -15.53
C THR A 161 -19.12 5.88 -14.18
N THR A 162 -20.34 6.43 -14.18
CA THR A 162 -21.05 6.72 -12.92
C THR A 162 -21.16 5.46 -12.06
N GLY A 163 -20.60 5.51 -10.84
CA GLY A 163 -20.59 4.40 -9.89
C GLY A 163 -19.50 3.33 -10.14
N THR A 164 -18.71 3.47 -11.21
CA THR A 164 -17.59 2.56 -11.50
C THR A 164 -16.32 3.37 -11.78
N PRO A 165 -15.32 3.36 -10.89
CA PRO A 165 -14.06 4.06 -11.11
C PRO A 165 -13.35 3.61 -12.39
N GLY A 166 -12.56 4.50 -12.98
CA GLY A 166 -11.63 4.14 -14.05
C GLY A 166 -10.47 3.32 -13.52
N GLU A 167 -9.79 2.64 -14.42
CA GLU A 167 -8.64 1.80 -14.12
C GLU A 167 -7.48 2.15 -15.05
N MET A 168 -6.28 2.14 -14.48
CA MET A 168 -5.04 2.38 -15.22
C MET A 168 -4.17 1.14 -15.10
N THR A 169 -3.78 0.56 -16.22
CA THR A 169 -2.91 -0.61 -16.28
C THR A 169 -1.53 -0.17 -16.73
N GLY A 170 -0.50 -0.56 -16.01
CA GLY A 170 0.89 -0.26 -16.33
C GLY A 170 1.77 -1.51 -16.33
N MET A 171 2.91 -1.38 -16.99
CA MET A 171 3.97 -2.38 -16.99
C MET A 171 5.15 -1.85 -16.19
N ILE A 172 5.51 -2.55 -15.11
CA ILE A 172 6.63 -2.24 -14.24
C ILE A 172 7.83 -3.06 -14.65
N VAL A 173 8.99 -2.41 -14.82
CA VAL A 173 10.25 -3.09 -15.11
C VAL A 173 11.07 -3.20 -13.82
N TYR A 174 11.06 -4.38 -13.22
CA TYR A 174 11.79 -4.68 -11.98
C TYR A 174 13.28 -4.89 -12.27
N SER A 175 14.03 -3.80 -12.40
CA SER A 175 15.48 -3.84 -12.46
C SER A 175 16.10 -2.63 -11.77
N ASN A 176 17.32 -2.75 -11.33
CA ASN A 176 18.03 -1.66 -10.62
C ASN A 176 18.12 -0.38 -11.44
N ASP A 177 18.22 -0.50 -12.76
CA ASP A 177 18.31 0.66 -13.65
C ASP A 177 17.00 1.43 -13.77
N HIS A 178 15.87 0.86 -13.30
CA HIS A 178 14.55 1.48 -13.36
C HIS A 178 14.03 1.90 -11.97
N ILE A 179 14.87 1.83 -10.94
CA ILE A 179 14.51 2.32 -9.61
C ILE A 179 14.43 3.85 -9.63
N LEU A 180 13.38 4.39 -9.03
CA LEU A 180 13.13 5.82 -8.84
C LEU A 180 13.36 6.27 -7.40
N GLY A 181 13.29 5.35 -6.44
CA GLY A 181 13.47 5.66 -5.02
C GLY A 181 12.98 4.56 -4.11
N ASP A 182 13.07 4.83 -2.81
CA ASP A 182 12.62 3.94 -1.74
C ASP A 182 11.39 4.50 -1.04
N ILE A 183 10.45 3.60 -0.70
CA ILE A 183 9.28 3.92 0.09
C ILE A 183 9.63 3.68 1.55
N THR A 184 9.53 4.72 2.38
CA THR A 184 9.84 4.64 3.82
C THR A 184 8.59 4.56 4.69
N SER A 185 7.42 4.90 4.15
CA SER A 185 6.17 4.90 4.89
C SER A 185 4.96 4.58 4.02
N ASN A 186 4.09 3.70 4.52
CA ASN A 186 2.75 3.44 4.00
C ASN A 186 1.73 3.87 5.07
N SER A 187 0.91 4.85 4.75
CA SER A 187 -0.08 5.41 5.68
C SER A 187 -1.44 5.56 5.01
N SER A 188 -2.50 5.81 5.77
CA SER A 188 -3.84 6.08 5.22
C SER A 188 -3.90 7.30 4.29
N LYS A 189 -2.88 8.16 4.29
CA LYS A 189 -2.81 9.39 3.49
C LYS A 189 -2.00 9.24 2.21
N GLY A 190 -1.26 8.15 2.06
CA GLY A 190 -0.39 7.89 0.92
C GLY A 190 0.86 7.13 1.29
N ILE A 191 1.74 6.98 0.30
CA ILE A 191 3.09 6.48 0.47
C ILE A 191 4.08 7.63 0.38
N PHE A 192 5.14 7.55 1.17
CA PHE A 192 6.18 8.58 1.26
C PHE A 192 7.55 7.92 1.27
N GLY A 193 8.57 8.65 0.82
CA GLY A 193 9.93 8.14 0.79
C GLY A 193 10.90 9.08 0.10
N ASN A 194 12.01 8.55 -0.38
CA ASN A 194 13.11 9.31 -0.95
C ASN A 194 13.25 9.06 -2.45
N CYS A 195 13.47 10.12 -3.20
CA CYS A 195 13.77 10.07 -4.62
C CYS A 195 15.26 9.85 -4.89
N ASN A 196 15.57 9.10 -5.94
CA ASN A 196 16.90 9.14 -6.55
C ASN A 196 16.98 10.27 -7.63
N GLU A 197 18.15 10.41 -8.27
CA GLU A 197 18.37 11.44 -9.30
C GLU A 197 17.38 11.35 -10.48
N LYS A 198 16.95 10.14 -10.85
CA LYS A 198 15.98 9.94 -11.95
C LYS A 198 14.59 10.46 -11.57
N ALA A 199 14.14 10.16 -10.35
CA ALA A 199 12.87 10.66 -9.86
C ALA A 199 12.90 12.17 -9.68
N LEU A 200 14.00 12.73 -9.19
CA LEU A 200 14.19 14.18 -9.09
C LEU A 200 14.07 14.86 -10.46
N ALA A 201 14.60 14.25 -11.52
CA ALA A 201 14.47 14.75 -12.88
C ALA A 201 13.03 14.78 -13.43
N MET A 202 12.08 14.07 -12.77
CA MET A 202 10.65 14.16 -13.11
C MET A 202 10.01 15.46 -12.60
N GLY A 203 10.60 16.07 -11.57
CA GLY A 203 10.17 17.34 -10.96
C GLY A 203 10.64 18.55 -11.76
N THR A 204 10.14 18.75 -12.99
CA THR A 204 10.56 19.83 -13.89
C THR A 204 9.74 21.11 -13.78
N ARG A 205 8.75 21.14 -12.90
CA ARG A 205 7.85 22.27 -12.71
C ARG A 205 8.33 23.20 -11.61
N GLU A 206 7.85 24.44 -11.67
CA GLU A 206 8.10 25.39 -10.59
C GLU A 206 7.46 24.89 -9.29
N PRO A 207 8.14 25.04 -8.16
CA PRO A 207 7.56 24.75 -6.84
C PRO A 207 6.30 25.60 -6.59
N LEU A 208 5.34 25.01 -5.94
CA LEU A 208 4.09 25.66 -5.54
C LEU A 208 3.94 25.61 -4.01
N PRO A 209 3.46 26.69 -3.39
CA PRO A 209 3.17 26.67 -1.97
C PRO A 209 2.06 25.65 -1.67
N ILE A 210 2.14 24.97 -0.52
CA ILE A 210 1.11 24.05 -0.09
C ILE A 210 -0.18 24.79 0.25
N GLY A 211 -1.33 24.28 -0.21
CA GLY A 211 -2.64 24.72 0.24
C GLY A 211 -3.02 24.02 1.55
N LEU A 212 -3.52 24.79 2.51
CA LEU A 212 -3.98 24.24 3.78
C LEU A 212 -5.42 23.71 3.67
N LYS A 213 -5.75 22.69 4.48
CA LYS A 213 -7.10 22.07 4.51
C LYS A 213 -8.22 23.10 4.62
N GLN A 214 -8.03 24.14 5.45
CA GLN A 214 -9.02 25.22 5.67
C GLN A 214 -9.13 26.22 4.52
N GLU A 215 -8.23 26.18 3.54
CA GLU A 215 -8.20 27.10 2.39
C GLU A 215 -8.89 26.49 1.17
N ILE A 216 -9.20 25.19 1.20
CA ILE A 216 -9.86 24.49 0.10
C ILE A 216 -11.25 25.07 -0.09
N LYS A 217 -11.60 25.44 -1.33
CA LYS A 217 -12.87 26.03 -1.71
C LYS A 217 -13.57 25.19 -2.77
N LEU A 218 -14.89 25.23 -2.80
CA LEU A 218 -15.66 24.71 -3.91
C LEU A 218 -15.43 25.57 -5.16
N GLY A 219 -15.49 24.94 -6.34
CA GLY A 219 -15.36 25.60 -7.62
C GLY A 219 -14.22 25.05 -8.48
N PRO A 220 -13.76 25.84 -9.47
CA PRO A 220 -12.77 25.40 -10.44
C PRO A 220 -11.41 25.11 -9.78
N ALA A 221 -10.78 24.03 -10.22
CA ALA A 221 -9.44 23.62 -9.83
C ALA A 221 -8.78 22.86 -10.98
N GLN A 222 -7.53 22.48 -10.80
CA GLN A 222 -6.79 21.67 -11.79
C GLN A 222 -6.18 20.46 -11.11
N ILE A 223 -6.16 19.35 -11.83
CA ILE A 223 -5.44 18.13 -11.44
C ILE A 223 -4.31 17.88 -12.45
N LEU A 224 -3.12 17.62 -11.94
CA LEU A 224 -1.97 17.23 -12.75
C LEU A 224 -1.89 15.71 -12.81
N CYS A 225 -1.99 15.14 -13.99
CA CYS A 225 -1.83 13.69 -14.19
C CYS A 225 -1.34 13.35 -15.60
N THR A 226 -0.88 12.13 -15.78
CA THR A 226 -0.42 11.58 -17.05
C THR A 226 -1.45 10.57 -17.56
N VAL A 227 -2.13 10.94 -18.66
CA VAL A 227 -3.13 10.07 -19.31
C VAL A 227 -2.65 9.63 -20.70
N ASP A 228 -1.91 10.47 -21.40
CA ASP A 228 -1.51 10.29 -22.81
C ASP A 228 0.02 10.31 -23.01
N GLY A 229 0.78 9.86 -22.01
CA GLY A 229 2.25 9.77 -22.07
C GLY A 229 2.98 11.02 -21.57
N SER A 230 2.26 12.12 -21.28
CA SER A 230 2.85 13.33 -20.68
C SER A 230 1.96 13.88 -19.57
N ALA A 231 2.57 14.40 -18.49
CA ALA A 231 1.84 15.02 -17.40
C ALA A 231 1.28 16.39 -17.83
N LYS A 232 -0.04 16.54 -17.74
CA LYS A 232 -0.79 17.74 -18.11
C LYS A 232 -1.76 18.14 -17.01
N TYR A 233 -2.10 19.43 -16.97
CA TYR A 233 -3.18 19.93 -16.13
C TYR A 233 -4.52 19.71 -16.83
N TYR A 234 -5.46 19.17 -16.06
CA TYR A 234 -6.85 18.98 -16.47
C TYR A 234 -7.75 19.83 -15.57
N ASP A 235 -8.66 20.57 -16.16
CA ASP A 235 -9.62 21.37 -15.42
C ASP A 235 -10.65 20.45 -14.75
N ILE A 236 -10.90 20.71 -13.47
CA ILE A 236 -11.88 20.00 -12.66
C ILE A 236 -12.72 21.01 -11.86
N GLU A 237 -13.80 20.54 -11.26
CA GLU A 237 -14.61 21.30 -10.32
C GLU A 237 -14.69 20.57 -8.99
N ILE A 238 -14.34 21.25 -7.91
CA ILE A 238 -14.54 20.75 -6.54
C ILE A 238 -16.01 20.99 -6.18
N THR A 239 -16.81 19.92 -6.14
CA THR A 239 -18.27 20.00 -5.91
C THR A 239 -18.67 19.73 -4.47
N ALA A 240 -17.81 19.08 -3.67
CA ALA A 240 -18.05 18.80 -2.27
C ALA A 240 -16.73 18.71 -1.48
N LEU A 241 -16.76 19.03 -0.19
CA LEU A 241 -15.65 18.91 0.74
C LEU A 241 -16.07 18.00 1.90
N HIS A 242 -15.29 16.96 2.15
CA HIS A 242 -15.41 16.07 3.31
C HIS A 242 -14.15 16.26 4.16
N LEU A 243 -14.24 17.14 5.15
CA LEU A 243 -13.08 17.63 5.94
C LEU A 243 -12.99 16.97 7.33
N ASP A 244 -13.64 15.82 7.53
CA ASP A 244 -13.70 15.08 8.79
C ASP A 244 -12.34 14.51 9.23
#